data_dff9fbf1d9dc566a35fd62bbab9c9c96
#
_entry.id   dff9fbf1d9dc566a35fd62bbab9c9c96
#
_cell.length_a   1.000
_cell.length_b   1.000
_cell.length_c   1.000
_cell.angle_alpha   90.00
_cell.angle_beta   90.00
_cell.angle_gamma   90.00
#
_symmetry.space_group_name_H-M   'P 1'
#
loop_
_entity.id
_entity.type
_entity.pdbx_description
1 polymer ?
#
loop_
_entity_poly.entity_id
_entity_poly.type
_entity_poly.pdbx_seq_one_letter_code
_entity_poly.pdbx_strand_id
1 'polypeptide(L)'
;DVYKRQLVRFEAGTEVAPGIQSVAAYGHTPGHTLFELKSAGQNFFYVADLTNVPALFARNPDWAVTFDMDAEAARKVRREVFQRITTSNAMLGGFHFPFPAFGRVAAAGNGYAFQPAA
;
A
#
# COMPACT_ATOMS: atom_id res chain seq x y z
N ASP A 1 -30.56 -0.43 -14.06
CA ASP A 1 -29.32 0.34 -14.12
C ASP A 1 -28.14 -0.64 -14.12
N VAL A 2 -27.51 -0.80 -15.29
CA VAL A 2 -26.44 -1.79 -15.52
C VAL A 2 -25.25 -1.54 -14.60
N TYR A 3 -24.97 -0.29 -14.29
CA TYR A 3 -23.84 0.09 -13.43
C TYR A 3 -24.05 -0.29 -11.96
N LYS A 4 -25.26 -0.25 -11.45
CA LYS A 4 -25.56 -0.63 -10.06
C LYS A 4 -25.40 -2.11 -9.78
N ARG A 5 -25.48 -2.96 -10.79
CA ARG A 5 -25.29 -4.41 -10.64
C ARG A 5 -23.82 -4.84 -10.65
N GLN A 6 -22.91 -3.95 -11.07
CA GLN A 6 -21.48 -4.23 -11.15
C GLN A 6 -20.71 -3.66 -9.96
N LEU A 7 -21.34 -2.81 -9.13
CA LEU A 7 -20.73 -2.21 -7.96
C LEU A 7 -21.06 -3.04 -6.71
N VAL A 8 -20.04 -3.61 -6.12
CA VAL A 8 -20.12 -4.25 -4.80
C VAL A 8 -19.38 -3.38 -3.80
N ARG A 9 -20.09 -2.94 -2.76
CA ARG A 9 -19.47 -2.22 -1.64
C ARG A 9 -18.92 -3.23 -0.64
N PHE A 10 -17.79 -2.89 -0.02
CA PHE A 10 -17.14 -3.72 0.99
C PHE A 10 -16.64 -2.87 2.16
N GLU A 11 -16.48 -3.48 3.30
CA GLU A 11 -15.79 -2.91 4.45
C GLU A 11 -14.31 -3.33 4.40
N ALA A 12 -13.40 -2.39 4.73
CA ALA A 12 -11.98 -2.72 4.79
C ALA A 12 -11.72 -3.82 5.84
N GLY A 13 -10.79 -4.70 5.55
CA GLY A 13 -10.54 -5.89 6.35
C GLY A 13 -11.26 -7.15 5.88
N THR A 14 -11.99 -7.08 4.75
CA THR A 14 -12.69 -8.24 4.18
C THR A 14 -12.00 -8.77 2.93
N GLU A 15 -12.17 -10.06 2.65
CA GLU A 15 -11.79 -10.65 1.38
C GLU A 15 -12.77 -10.19 0.29
N VAL A 16 -12.28 -9.46 -0.70
CA VAL A 16 -13.12 -8.88 -1.77
C VAL A 16 -13.22 -9.77 -3.00
N ALA A 17 -12.27 -10.68 -3.16
CA ALA A 17 -12.25 -11.75 -4.15
C ALA A 17 -11.33 -12.86 -3.65
N PRO A 18 -11.42 -14.11 -4.15
CA PRO A 18 -10.56 -15.19 -3.72
C PRO A 18 -9.07 -14.82 -3.76
N GLY A 19 -8.40 -14.85 -2.60
CA GLY A 19 -6.99 -14.48 -2.45
C GLY A 19 -6.72 -12.98 -2.42
N ILE A 20 -7.72 -12.11 -2.41
CA ILE A 20 -7.56 -10.65 -2.37
C ILE A 20 -8.22 -10.09 -1.10
N GLN A 21 -7.38 -9.72 -0.14
CA GLN A 21 -7.79 -9.15 1.14
C GLN A 21 -7.68 -7.63 1.10
N SER A 22 -8.76 -6.92 1.44
CA SER A 22 -8.71 -5.47 1.64
C SER A 22 -8.08 -5.13 2.99
N VAL A 23 -7.31 -4.05 3.04
CA VAL A 23 -6.60 -3.59 4.24
C VAL A 23 -6.84 -2.10 4.43
N ALA A 24 -7.38 -1.70 5.57
CA ALA A 24 -7.57 -0.28 5.89
C ALA A 24 -6.23 0.44 5.95
N ALA A 25 -6.14 1.59 5.30
CA ALA A 25 -4.95 2.43 5.28
C ALA A 25 -5.35 3.92 5.28
N TYR A 26 -6.23 4.26 6.21
CA TYR A 26 -6.81 5.60 6.30
C TYR A 26 -5.74 6.68 6.58
N GLY A 27 -5.93 7.85 6.01
CA GLY A 27 -5.04 9.00 6.19
C GLY A 27 -4.87 9.81 4.90
N HIS A 28 -4.39 9.22 3.83
CA HIS A 28 -4.37 9.87 2.52
C HIS A 28 -5.78 10.32 2.13
N THR A 29 -6.75 9.44 2.26
CA THR A 29 -8.18 9.74 2.29
C THR A 29 -8.83 9.00 3.45
N PRO A 30 -10.06 9.40 3.89
CA PRO A 30 -10.77 8.73 4.98
C PRO A 30 -11.09 7.26 4.70
N GLY A 31 -11.19 6.87 3.43
CA GLY A 31 -11.48 5.50 3.01
C GLY A 31 -10.33 4.82 2.27
N HIS A 32 -9.11 5.35 2.34
CA HIS A 32 -7.96 4.78 1.65
C HIS A 32 -7.74 3.32 2.05
N THR A 33 -7.71 2.43 1.04
CA THR A 33 -7.68 0.98 1.23
C THR A 33 -6.63 0.37 0.32
N LEU A 34 -5.84 -0.53 0.86
CA LEU A 34 -4.86 -1.35 0.15
C LEU A 34 -5.44 -2.74 -0.12
N PHE A 35 -4.76 -3.49 -0.98
CA PHE A 35 -5.12 -4.88 -1.23
C PHE A 35 -3.89 -5.78 -1.07
N GLU A 36 -4.02 -6.82 -0.25
CA GLU A 36 -3.06 -7.89 -0.13
C GLU A 36 -3.52 -9.07 -0.99
N LEU A 37 -2.69 -9.45 -1.95
CA LEU A 37 -2.91 -10.58 -2.84
C LEU A 37 -2.05 -11.75 -2.39
N LYS A 38 -2.66 -12.93 -2.21
CA LYS A 38 -2.00 -14.16 -1.80
C LYS A 38 -2.16 -15.21 -2.88
N SER A 39 -1.04 -15.74 -3.38
CA SER A 39 -1.05 -16.79 -4.38
C SER A 39 0.22 -17.63 -4.28
N ALA A 40 0.08 -18.96 -4.29
CA ALA A 40 1.20 -19.90 -4.31
C ALA A 40 2.28 -19.63 -3.24
N GLY A 41 1.88 -19.23 -2.03
CA GLY A 41 2.79 -18.91 -0.93
C GLY A 41 3.51 -17.57 -1.06
N GLN A 42 3.16 -16.76 -2.03
CA GLN A 42 3.69 -15.42 -2.23
C GLN A 42 2.63 -14.36 -1.89
N ASN A 43 3.10 -13.22 -1.36
CA ASN A 43 2.26 -12.07 -1.05
C ASN A 43 2.68 -10.87 -1.89
N PHE A 44 1.68 -10.14 -2.38
CA PHE A 44 1.85 -8.86 -3.04
C PHE A 44 0.89 -7.84 -2.43
N PHE A 45 1.39 -6.64 -2.14
CA PHE A 45 0.58 -5.53 -1.66
C PHE A 45 0.40 -4.50 -2.78
N TYR A 46 -0.83 -4.29 -3.22
CA TYR A 46 -1.18 -3.09 -3.97
C TYR A 46 -1.43 -1.96 -2.98
N VAL A 47 -0.50 -1.01 -2.93
CA VAL A 47 -0.49 0.01 -1.86
C VAL A 47 -1.14 1.33 -2.25
N ALA A 48 -1.74 1.41 -3.45
CA ALA A 48 -2.44 2.60 -3.93
C ALA A 48 -1.61 3.89 -3.71
N ASP A 49 -2.13 4.87 -2.97
CA ASP A 49 -1.48 6.15 -2.66
C ASP A 49 -0.83 6.18 -1.26
N LEU A 50 -0.46 5.03 -0.71
CA LEU A 50 0.26 4.95 0.57
C LEU A 50 1.56 5.77 0.53
N THR A 51 2.21 5.80 -0.61
CA THR A 51 3.44 6.54 -0.86
C THR A 51 3.39 7.20 -2.24
N ASN A 52 3.83 8.44 -2.31
CA ASN A 52 3.88 9.16 -3.58
C ASN A 52 5.09 8.69 -4.40
N VAL A 53 6.29 9.12 -4.06
CA VAL A 53 7.52 8.69 -4.73
C VAL A 53 8.20 7.64 -3.84
N PRO A 54 8.13 6.33 -4.17
CA PRO A 54 8.55 5.28 -3.25
C PRO A 54 10.01 5.39 -2.82
N ALA A 55 10.90 5.81 -3.70
CA ALA A 55 12.31 6.01 -3.37
C ALA A 55 12.54 7.06 -2.26
N LEU A 56 11.68 8.08 -2.19
CA LEU A 56 11.77 9.15 -1.19
C LEU A 56 10.96 8.82 0.07
N PHE A 57 9.70 8.43 -0.10
CA PHE A 57 8.78 8.20 1.02
C PHE A 57 9.01 6.87 1.74
N ALA A 58 9.62 5.88 1.09
CA ALA A 58 10.10 4.70 1.80
C ALA A 58 11.26 5.06 2.72
N ARG A 59 12.22 5.84 2.23
CA ARG A 59 13.37 6.30 3.03
C ARG A 59 12.96 7.23 4.17
N ASN A 60 11.95 8.06 3.95
CA ASN A 60 11.44 9.04 4.90
C ASN A 60 9.93 8.82 5.13
N PRO A 61 9.53 7.72 5.81
CA PRO A 61 8.12 7.36 5.93
C PRO A 61 7.30 8.37 6.75
N ASP A 62 7.96 9.28 7.46
CA ASP A 62 7.32 10.37 8.21
C ASP A 62 7.08 11.63 7.38
N TRP A 63 7.50 11.64 6.12
CA TRP A 63 7.15 12.72 5.21
C TRP A 63 5.66 12.64 4.86
N ALA A 64 5.05 13.80 4.64
CA ALA A 64 3.67 13.93 4.21
C ALA A 64 3.60 14.71 2.92
N VAL A 65 2.61 14.43 2.10
CA VAL A 65 2.25 15.25 0.94
C VAL A 65 1.10 16.18 1.31
N THR A 66 1.01 17.32 0.63
CA THR A 66 -0.07 18.30 0.85
C THR A 66 -1.46 17.74 0.56
N PHE A 67 -1.54 16.62 -0.14
CA PHE A 67 -2.80 15.94 -0.49
C PHE A 67 -3.28 14.97 0.58
N ASP A 68 -2.48 14.66 1.61
CA ASP A 68 -2.91 13.81 2.71
C ASP A 68 -3.98 14.55 3.53
N MET A 69 -5.19 14.01 3.59
CA MET A 69 -6.30 14.61 4.34
C MET A 69 -6.07 14.51 5.86
N ASP A 70 -5.39 13.46 6.31
CA ASP A 70 -4.88 13.28 7.67
C ASP A 70 -3.42 12.80 7.59
N ALA A 71 -2.50 13.75 7.65
CA ALA A 71 -1.08 13.47 7.49
C ALA A 71 -0.49 12.62 8.63
N GLU A 72 -1.04 12.72 9.85
CA GLU A 72 -0.59 11.91 10.98
C GLU A 72 -0.99 10.45 10.79
N ALA A 73 -2.25 10.20 10.48
CA ALA A 73 -2.75 8.86 10.17
C ALA A 73 -2.03 8.25 8.96
N ALA A 74 -1.79 9.04 7.90
CA ALA A 74 -1.07 8.58 6.71
C ALA A 74 0.37 8.13 7.02
N ARG A 75 1.10 8.89 7.84
CA ARG A 75 2.45 8.52 8.29
C ARG A 75 2.46 7.24 9.13
N LYS A 76 1.54 7.15 10.09
CA LYS A 76 1.40 5.99 10.95
C LYS A 76 1.14 4.72 10.12
N VAL A 77 0.13 4.74 9.28
CA VAL A 77 -0.24 3.56 8.49
C VAL A 77 0.84 3.21 7.46
N ARG A 78 1.56 4.17 6.91
CA ARG A 78 2.69 3.92 6.02
C ARG A 78 3.78 3.12 6.71
N ARG A 79 4.16 3.47 7.94
CA ARG A 79 5.13 2.72 8.74
C ARG A 79 4.66 1.31 9.04
N GLU A 80 3.42 1.15 9.47
CA GLU A 80 2.84 -0.16 9.79
C GLU A 80 2.83 -1.08 8.54
N VAL A 81 2.43 -0.54 7.40
CA VAL A 81 2.37 -1.30 6.15
C VAL A 81 3.76 -1.67 5.65
N PHE A 82 4.72 -0.74 5.65
CA PHE A 82 6.10 -1.07 5.26
C PHE A 82 6.74 -2.10 6.18
N GLN A 83 6.49 -2.03 7.48
CA GLN A 83 6.94 -3.05 8.43
C GLN A 83 6.33 -4.41 8.10
N ARG A 84 5.02 -4.47 7.85
CA ARG A 84 4.32 -5.71 7.50
C ARG A 84 4.87 -6.30 6.19
N ILE A 85 5.06 -5.49 5.16
CA ILE A 85 5.61 -5.92 3.86
C ILE A 85 7.03 -6.48 4.04
N THR A 86 7.88 -5.78 4.79
CA THR A 86 9.26 -6.20 5.04
C THR A 86 9.31 -7.50 5.83
N THR A 87 8.51 -7.62 6.89
CA THR A 87 8.47 -8.82 7.73
C THR A 87 7.98 -10.06 6.97
N SER A 88 7.00 -9.88 6.09
CA SER A 88 6.46 -10.97 5.26
C SER A 88 7.26 -11.24 3.99
N ASN A 89 8.32 -10.47 3.73
CA ASN A 89 9.09 -10.52 2.48
C ASN A 89 8.20 -10.41 1.23
N ALA A 90 7.12 -9.64 1.33
CA ALA A 90 6.18 -9.43 0.24
C ALA A 90 6.74 -8.47 -0.81
N MET A 91 6.19 -8.53 -2.01
CA MET A 91 6.34 -7.48 -3.02
C MET A 91 5.27 -6.41 -2.80
N LEU A 92 5.52 -5.22 -3.33
CA LEU A 92 4.54 -4.15 -3.35
C LEU A 92 4.55 -3.42 -4.70
N GLY A 93 3.43 -2.86 -5.04
CA GLY A 93 3.27 -1.96 -6.17
C GLY A 93 2.15 -0.98 -5.90
N GLY A 94 2.14 0.14 -6.59
CA GLY A 94 1.15 1.18 -6.32
C GLY A 94 1.12 2.27 -7.36
N PHE A 95 0.23 3.23 -7.12
CA PHE A 95 0.18 4.48 -7.86
C PHE A 95 1.51 5.23 -7.68
N HIS A 96 1.91 6.04 -8.62
CA HIS A 96 3.16 6.83 -8.56
C HIS A 96 4.47 6.02 -8.50
N PHE A 97 4.42 4.70 -8.66
CA PHE A 97 5.62 3.89 -8.74
C PHE A 97 6.22 4.00 -10.15
N PRO A 98 7.54 4.16 -10.29
CA PRO A 98 8.18 4.12 -11.60
C PRO A 98 8.04 2.72 -12.22
N PHE A 99 7.99 2.65 -13.55
CA PHE A 99 7.96 1.36 -14.24
C PHE A 99 9.11 0.46 -13.74
N PRO A 100 8.87 -0.84 -13.49
CA PRO A 100 7.68 -1.63 -13.78
C PRO A 100 6.52 -1.52 -12.76
N ALA A 101 6.51 -0.51 -11.93
CA ALA A 101 5.49 -0.15 -10.95
C ALA A 101 5.38 -1.09 -9.74
N PHE A 102 6.35 -1.97 -9.53
CA PHE A 102 6.43 -2.83 -8.35
C PHE A 102 7.88 -3.15 -7.98
N GLY A 103 8.07 -3.67 -6.77
CA GLY A 103 9.37 -4.04 -6.25
C GLY A 103 9.29 -4.57 -4.83
N ARG A 104 10.35 -4.38 -4.07
CA ARG A 104 10.46 -4.76 -2.66
C ARG A 104 10.88 -3.58 -1.80
N VAL A 105 10.64 -3.67 -0.52
CA VAL A 105 11.21 -2.77 0.47
C VAL A 105 11.99 -3.56 1.51
N ALA A 106 13.11 -2.99 1.93
CA ALA A 106 13.95 -3.51 3.01
C ALA A 106 14.17 -2.42 4.04
N ALA A 107 14.32 -2.79 5.31
CA ALA A 107 14.66 -1.84 6.36
C ALA A 107 16.00 -1.16 6.06
N ALA A 108 16.07 0.16 6.21
CA ALA A 108 17.27 0.94 5.97
C ALA A 108 17.29 2.20 6.86
N GLY A 109 18.20 2.25 7.83
CA GLY A 109 18.24 3.35 8.80
C GLY A 109 16.92 3.49 9.57
N ASN A 110 16.37 4.70 9.60
CA ASN A 110 15.09 4.99 10.25
C ASN A 110 13.86 4.77 9.35
N GLY A 111 14.07 4.26 8.15
CA GLY A 111 13.03 4.03 7.15
C GLY A 111 13.29 2.76 6.37
N TYR A 112 12.99 2.82 5.08
CA TYR A 112 13.06 1.67 4.19
C TYR A 112 13.69 2.06 2.86
N ALA A 113 14.34 1.12 2.19
CA ALA A 113 14.83 1.28 0.83
C ALA A 113 13.90 0.53 -0.14
N PHE A 114 13.38 1.26 -1.12
CA PHE A 114 12.62 0.66 -2.22
C PHE A 114 13.58 0.14 -3.29
N GLN A 115 13.37 -1.08 -3.71
CA GLN A 115 14.11 -1.77 -4.76
C GLN A 115 13.14 -2.14 -5.87
N PRO A 116 13.14 -1.45 -7.02
CA PRO A 116 12.32 -1.81 -8.17
C PRO A 116 12.61 -3.25 -8.61
N ALA A 117 11.58 -3.94 -9.12
CA ALA A 117 11.78 -5.21 -9.79
C ALA A 117 12.59 -4.98 -11.09
N ALA A 118 13.43 -5.93 -11.40
CA ALA A 118 14.25 -5.91 -12.61
C ALA A 118 13.41 -6.27 -13.84
#